data_8f4d788572aed2eeb5f930e91eef551c
#
_entry.id   8f4d788572aed2eeb5f930e91eef551c
#
_cell.length_a   1.000
_cell.length_b   1.000
_cell.length_c   1.000
_cell.angle_alpha   90.00
_cell.angle_beta   90.00
_cell.angle_gamma   90.00
#
_symmetry.space_group_name_H-M   'P 1'
#
loop_
_entity.id
_entity.type
_entity.pdbx_description
1 polymer ?
#
loop_
_entity_poly.entity_id
_entity_poly.type
_entity_poly.pdbx_seq_one_letter_code
_entity_poly.pdbx_strand_id
1 'polypeptide(L)'
;VIEALEGEEADRGVSWLPFFHDMGLVTALLPSLIGHYFTFMTPAAFVRRPIRWMREIARQPGDTGGTISVAPNFAFDHAAARGLPKEGEEPLDLSNVKAVLNGSEPISAATVQRFNDAFGPFGFPRKAIKPSYGLAEATLFVSTTPSTEEPKIISVDREELNAGRFVPVPDDSPKAVAQAGAGKVGVGEWAAIVDHESATELPDGQIGEIWISGNNMGTGYWNKPEKSVETFQNILKSRTSPSHAEGAADDATWVRTGDLGAYHDGELYITGRTKDLVIIDGRNHYPQDLEFSAQEASKAVRTGFAAAFSVPANQLPDEVFADAHAGLKRDPRDTSEQLVIVAERAAGSHKIELSTVADAIRAAIAVRHGVTVRDVLLTPAGAIPRTSSGKIGRSACRSAYLDGSLRSGRVANAFPDESE
;
A
#
# COMPACT_ATOMS: atom_id res chain seq x y z
N VAL A 1 4.88 -17.02 9.27
CA VAL A 1 4.77 -16.99 7.78
C VAL A 1 4.60 -18.40 7.22
N ILE A 2 5.53 -19.33 7.49
CA ILE A 2 5.50 -20.68 6.91
C ILE A 2 4.28 -21.44 7.39
N GLU A 3 3.99 -21.40 8.68
CA GLU A 3 2.79 -22.02 9.24
C GLU A 3 1.51 -21.43 8.64
N ALA A 4 1.43 -20.11 8.51
CA ALA A 4 0.27 -19.43 7.92
C ALA A 4 0.06 -19.77 6.42
N LEU A 5 1.12 -20.17 5.72
CA LEU A 5 1.09 -20.59 4.31
C LEU A 5 1.06 -22.12 4.14
N GLU A 6 1.03 -22.87 5.26
CA GLU A 6 1.13 -24.36 5.24
C GLU A 6 2.32 -24.85 4.40
N GLY A 7 3.50 -24.19 4.61
CA GLY A 7 4.72 -24.52 3.86
C GLY A 7 5.17 -25.95 4.10
N GLU A 8 5.50 -26.66 3.01
CA GLU A 8 5.95 -28.06 3.00
C GLU A 8 7.42 -28.11 2.58
N GLU A 9 8.16 -29.14 3.02
CA GLU A 9 9.58 -29.34 2.70
C GLU A 9 9.87 -29.35 1.17
N ALA A 10 8.92 -29.81 0.38
CA ALA A 10 9.02 -29.86 -1.07
C ALA A 10 8.77 -28.52 -1.77
N ASP A 11 8.29 -27.50 -1.03
CA ASP A 11 8.02 -26.17 -1.59
C ASP A 11 9.32 -25.44 -1.88
N ARG A 12 9.29 -24.56 -2.89
CA ARG A 12 10.40 -23.69 -3.21
C ARG A 12 10.00 -22.22 -3.19
N GLY A 13 10.97 -21.37 -2.90
CA GLY A 13 10.76 -19.93 -2.87
C GLY A 13 11.39 -19.20 -4.05
N VAL A 14 10.78 -18.08 -4.44
CA VAL A 14 11.33 -17.17 -5.45
C VAL A 14 11.23 -15.74 -4.92
N SER A 15 12.33 -14.98 -4.96
CA SER A 15 12.32 -13.58 -4.55
C SER A 15 13.21 -12.71 -5.43
N TRP A 16 12.78 -11.50 -5.67
CA TRP A 16 13.56 -10.44 -6.32
C TRP A 16 13.71 -9.20 -5.42
N LEU A 17 13.25 -9.30 -4.17
CA LEU A 17 13.25 -8.18 -3.25
C LEU A 17 14.67 -7.81 -2.80
N PRO A 18 14.93 -6.51 -2.57
CA PRO A 18 16.24 -6.06 -2.07
C PRO A 18 16.43 -6.51 -0.62
N PHE A 19 17.63 -6.98 -0.29
CA PHE A 19 17.95 -7.51 1.05
C PHE A 19 18.07 -6.45 2.15
N PHE A 20 18.12 -5.17 1.80
CA PHE A 20 18.06 -4.08 2.78
C PHE A 20 16.64 -3.73 3.23
N HIS A 21 15.61 -4.31 2.61
CA HIS A 21 14.21 -4.22 3.01
C HIS A 21 13.85 -5.42 3.89
N ASP A 22 13.04 -5.23 4.94
CA ASP A 22 12.61 -6.27 5.88
C ASP A 22 12.06 -7.51 5.17
N MET A 23 11.14 -7.33 4.24
CA MET A 23 10.55 -8.41 3.45
C MET A 23 11.59 -9.18 2.63
N GLY A 24 12.57 -8.49 2.04
CA GLY A 24 13.67 -9.12 1.31
C GLY A 24 14.66 -9.81 2.23
N LEU A 25 15.00 -9.20 3.36
CA LEU A 25 15.93 -9.77 4.35
C LEU A 25 15.38 -11.06 4.97
N VAL A 26 14.15 -11.01 5.47
CA VAL A 26 13.51 -12.20 6.08
C VAL A 26 13.37 -13.32 5.04
N THR A 27 12.95 -13.00 3.82
CA THR A 27 12.87 -14.00 2.74
C THR A 27 14.24 -14.60 2.43
N ALA A 28 15.32 -13.84 2.50
CA ALA A 28 16.69 -14.34 2.27
C ALA A 28 17.18 -15.26 3.39
N LEU A 29 16.67 -15.09 4.62
CA LEU A 29 17.02 -15.95 5.76
C LEU A 29 16.23 -17.28 5.79
N LEU A 30 15.04 -17.31 5.22
CA LEU A 30 14.16 -18.49 5.24
C LEU A 30 14.84 -19.78 4.73
N PRO A 31 15.59 -19.81 3.62
CA PRO A 31 16.25 -21.02 3.15
C PRO A 31 17.14 -21.67 4.20
N SER A 32 17.86 -20.83 4.97
CA SER A 32 18.77 -21.31 6.02
C SER A 32 18.05 -21.83 7.25
N LEU A 33 16.81 -21.35 7.48
CA LEU A 33 16.02 -21.72 8.66
C LEU A 33 15.18 -22.99 8.41
N ILE A 34 14.71 -23.18 7.20
CA ILE A 34 13.71 -24.21 6.89
C ILE A 34 14.18 -25.26 5.86
N GLY A 35 15.39 -25.06 5.30
CA GLY A 35 15.95 -26.03 4.34
C GLY A 35 15.32 -26.03 2.93
N HIS A 36 14.49 -25.02 2.62
CA HIS A 36 13.84 -24.92 1.31
C HIS A 36 14.79 -24.41 0.24
N TYR A 37 14.55 -24.79 -1.01
CA TYR A 37 15.24 -24.24 -2.15
C TYR A 37 14.68 -22.86 -2.52
N PHE A 38 15.56 -21.87 -2.73
CA PHE A 38 15.16 -20.52 -3.13
C PHE A 38 15.96 -20.03 -4.35
N THR A 39 15.22 -19.40 -5.27
CA THR A 39 15.81 -18.66 -6.40
C THR A 39 15.72 -17.15 -6.08
N PHE A 40 16.89 -16.48 -6.16
CA PHE A 40 16.96 -15.03 -5.99
C PHE A 40 17.36 -14.35 -7.30
N MET A 41 16.72 -13.23 -7.60
CA MET A 41 17.12 -12.35 -8.69
C MET A 41 17.24 -10.92 -8.19
N THR A 42 17.89 -10.04 -8.93
CA THR A 42 17.98 -8.63 -8.53
C THR A 42 16.68 -7.88 -8.83
N PRO A 43 16.33 -6.84 -8.05
CA PRO A 43 15.18 -5.98 -8.35
C PRO A 43 15.23 -5.42 -9.78
N ALA A 44 16.41 -5.04 -10.26
CA ALA A 44 16.59 -4.54 -11.63
C ALA A 44 16.27 -5.59 -12.70
N ALA A 45 16.50 -6.89 -12.43
CA ALA A 45 16.16 -7.97 -13.35
C ALA A 45 14.65 -8.11 -13.51
N PHE A 46 13.89 -8.01 -12.38
CA PHE A 46 12.44 -7.99 -12.38
C PHE A 46 11.88 -6.76 -13.10
N VAL A 47 12.30 -5.56 -12.69
CA VAL A 47 11.77 -4.30 -13.24
C VAL A 47 11.97 -4.20 -14.75
N ARG A 48 13.13 -4.63 -15.27
CA ARG A 48 13.41 -4.62 -16.71
C ARG A 48 12.60 -5.66 -17.48
N ARG A 49 12.41 -6.84 -16.92
CA ARG A 49 11.75 -7.98 -17.59
C ARG A 49 10.95 -8.80 -16.57
N PRO A 50 9.73 -8.39 -16.19
CA PRO A 50 8.93 -9.06 -15.17
C PRO A 50 8.56 -10.51 -15.54
N ILE A 51 8.57 -10.87 -16.82
CA ILE A 51 8.43 -12.26 -17.26
C ILE A 51 9.45 -13.22 -16.60
N ARG A 52 10.62 -12.72 -16.18
CA ARG A 52 11.61 -13.53 -15.46
C ARG A 52 11.06 -14.03 -14.13
N TRP A 53 10.39 -13.16 -13.37
CA TRP A 53 9.75 -13.55 -12.14
C TRP A 53 8.64 -14.58 -12.39
N MET A 54 7.81 -14.34 -13.42
CA MET A 54 6.74 -15.28 -13.78
C MET A 54 7.27 -16.63 -14.22
N ARG A 55 8.39 -16.69 -14.94
CA ARG A 55 9.05 -17.93 -15.33
C ARG A 55 9.64 -18.69 -14.14
N GLU A 56 10.23 -17.97 -13.19
CA GLU A 56 10.81 -18.58 -11.99
C GLU A 56 9.74 -19.11 -11.03
N ILE A 57 8.59 -18.45 -10.90
CA ILE A 57 7.49 -18.99 -10.08
C ILE A 57 6.69 -20.09 -10.79
N ALA A 58 6.76 -20.18 -12.10
CA ALA A 58 6.14 -21.27 -12.86
C ALA A 58 6.78 -22.62 -12.52
N ARG A 59 6.05 -23.71 -12.73
CA ARG A 59 6.53 -25.08 -12.52
C ARG A 59 7.86 -25.30 -13.24
N GLN A 60 8.84 -25.79 -12.49
CA GLN A 60 10.13 -26.18 -13.04
C GLN A 60 10.24 -27.69 -13.17
N PRO A 61 11.08 -28.22 -14.10
CA PRO A 61 11.38 -29.65 -14.16
C PRO A 61 11.87 -30.16 -12.80
N GLY A 62 11.19 -31.20 -12.27
CA GLY A 62 11.53 -31.79 -10.98
C GLY A 62 10.80 -31.22 -9.77
N ASP A 63 9.99 -30.14 -9.92
CA ASP A 63 9.15 -29.64 -8.84
C ASP A 63 8.17 -30.70 -8.35
N THR A 64 8.18 -30.99 -7.06
CA THR A 64 7.25 -31.90 -6.37
C THR A 64 6.31 -31.17 -5.43
N GLY A 65 6.68 -29.96 -5.00
CA GLY A 65 5.91 -29.05 -4.14
C GLY A 65 5.40 -27.82 -4.87
N GLY A 66 4.88 -26.90 -4.08
CA GLY A 66 4.40 -25.62 -4.56
C GLY A 66 5.48 -24.55 -4.66
N THR A 67 5.17 -23.45 -5.34
CA THR A 67 6.04 -22.28 -5.38
C THR A 67 5.46 -21.16 -4.51
N ILE A 68 6.32 -20.57 -3.69
CA ILE A 68 5.99 -19.44 -2.81
C ILE A 68 6.81 -18.21 -3.24
N SER A 69 6.18 -17.06 -3.30
CA SER A 69 6.86 -15.79 -3.58
C SER A 69 6.26 -14.65 -2.77
N VAL A 70 6.89 -13.51 -2.82
CA VAL A 70 6.44 -12.31 -2.10
C VAL A 70 6.78 -11.07 -2.91
N ALA A 71 5.83 -10.13 -2.99
CA ALA A 71 6.02 -8.91 -3.75
C ALA A 71 5.12 -7.77 -3.24
N PRO A 72 5.50 -6.50 -3.43
CA PRO A 72 4.61 -5.36 -3.23
C PRO A 72 3.56 -5.27 -4.35
N ASN A 73 2.45 -4.59 -4.06
CA ASN A 73 1.28 -4.52 -4.94
C ASN A 73 1.61 -4.03 -6.37
N PHE A 74 2.53 -3.06 -6.53
CA PHE A 74 2.91 -2.57 -7.86
C PHE A 74 3.50 -3.67 -8.76
N ALA A 75 4.11 -4.69 -8.17
CA ALA A 75 4.74 -5.76 -8.93
C ALA A 75 3.72 -6.63 -9.66
N PHE A 76 2.55 -6.81 -9.08
CA PHE A 76 1.44 -7.53 -9.70
C PHE A 76 0.94 -6.77 -10.94
N ASP A 77 0.74 -5.46 -10.86
CA ASP A 77 0.39 -4.64 -12.02
C ASP A 77 1.47 -4.65 -13.09
N HIS A 78 2.74 -4.53 -12.67
CA HIS A 78 3.87 -4.54 -13.60
C HIS A 78 4.01 -5.88 -14.30
N ALA A 79 3.80 -6.99 -13.60
CA ALA A 79 3.80 -8.33 -14.18
C ALA A 79 2.60 -8.54 -15.11
N ALA A 80 1.39 -8.14 -14.73
CA ALA A 80 0.21 -8.22 -15.58
C ALA A 80 0.38 -7.47 -16.90
N ALA A 81 1.02 -6.30 -16.85
CA ALA A 81 1.24 -5.47 -18.05
C ALA A 81 2.38 -5.95 -18.95
N ARG A 82 3.43 -6.61 -18.42
CA ARG A 82 4.69 -6.86 -19.13
C ARG A 82 5.29 -8.26 -18.88
N GLY A 83 4.66 -9.07 -18.05
CA GLY A 83 5.15 -10.39 -17.65
C GLY A 83 4.55 -11.56 -18.42
N LEU A 84 3.77 -11.30 -19.46
CA LEU A 84 3.21 -12.36 -20.31
C LEU A 84 4.24 -12.88 -21.31
N PRO A 85 4.21 -14.18 -21.65
CA PRO A 85 5.00 -14.75 -22.74
C PRO A 85 4.62 -14.09 -24.06
N LYS A 86 5.59 -13.89 -24.93
CA LYS A 86 5.36 -13.42 -26.30
C LYS A 86 4.94 -14.57 -27.20
N GLU A 87 4.34 -14.23 -28.34
CA GLU A 87 4.03 -15.21 -29.36
C GLU A 87 5.28 -16.02 -29.78
N GLY A 88 5.16 -17.35 -29.75
CA GLY A 88 6.27 -18.26 -30.05
C GLY A 88 7.20 -18.55 -28.85
N GLU A 89 7.03 -17.92 -27.69
CA GLU A 89 7.73 -18.31 -26.47
C GLU A 89 7.00 -19.49 -25.77
N GLU A 90 7.74 -20.27 -24.98
CA GLU A 90 7.16 -21.33 -24.18
C GLU A 90 6.08 -20.77 -23.23
N PRO A 91 4.90 -21.42 -23.14
CA PRO A 91 3.87 -21.03 -22.20
C PRO A 91 4.35 -21.21 -20.76
N LEU A 92 3.70 -20.50 -19.84
CA LEU A 92 3.90 -20.68 -18.41
C LEU A 92 2.99 -21.79 -17.90
N ASP A 93 3.45 -22.58 -16.91
CA ASP A 93 2.58 -23.41 -16.08
C ASP A 93 2.64 -22.86 -14.64
N LEU A 94 1.61 -22.13 -14.25
CA LEU A 94 1.51 -21.51 -12.94
C LEU A 94 0.62 -22.32 -11.97
N SER A 95 0.22 -23.52 -12.36
CA SER A 95 -0.72 -24.37 -11.59
C SER A 95 -0.15 -24.82 -10.25
N ASN A 96 1.17 -24.82 -10.07
CA ASN A 96 1.84 -25.19 -8.83
C ASN A 96 2.12 -24.00 -7.90
N VAL A 97 1.71 -22.78 -8.27
CA VAL A 97 1.91 -21.62 -7.39
C VAL A 97 1.01 -21.75 -6.18
N LYS A 98 1.63 -21.91 -5.00
CA LYS A 98 0.94 -22.11 -3.71
C LYS A 98 0.54 -20.79 -3.08
N ALA A 99 1.47 -19.83 -3.04
CA ALA A 99 1.23 -18.51 -2.47
C ALA A 99 2.15 -17.44 -3.09
N VAL A 100 1.58 -16.28 -3.36
CA VAL A 100 2.31 -15.05 -3.63
C VAL A 100 1.79 -13.97 -2.68
N LEU A 101 2.57 -13.67 -1.64
CA LEU A 101 2.19 -12.67 -0.65
C LEU A 101 2.23 -11.29 -1.32
N ASN A 102 1.15 -10.55 -1.14
CA ASN A 102 1.01 -9.17 -1.61
C ASN A 102 0.93 -8.25 -0.39
N GLY A 103 1.95 -7.44 -0.17
CA GLY A 103 2.01 -6.61 1.02
C GLY A 103 2.91 -5.39 0.85
N SER A 104 3.29 -4.81 1.99
CA SER A 104 4.24 -3.70 2.04
C SER A 104 3.69 -2.34 1.56
N GLU A 105 2.57 -2.29 0.86
CA GLU A 105 1.85 -1.08 0.42
C GLU A 105 0.35 -1.35 0.34
N PRO A 106 -0.51 -0.33 0.22
CA PRO A 106 -1.95 -0.55 0.08
C PRO A 106 -2.27 -1.48 -1.09
N ILE A 107 -3.08 -2.48 -0.83
CA ILE A 107 -3.43 -3.51 -1.81
C ILE A 107 -4.65 -3.04 -2.61
N SER A 108 -4.49 -2.92 -3.92
CA SER A 108 -5.57 -2.54 -4.81
C SER A 108 -6.35 -3.77 -5.29
N ALA A 109 -7.65 -3.77 -5.06
CA ALA A 109 -8.55 -4.79 -5.59
C ALA A 109 -8.45 -4.93 -7.12
N ALA A 110 -8.34 -3.80 -7.82
CA ALA A 110 -8.17 -3.78 -9.26
C ALA A 110 -6.85 -4.41 -9.72
N THR A 111 -5.78 -4.27 -8.93
CA THR A 111 -4.49 -4.93 -9.20
C THR A 111 -4.61 -6.44 -9.07
N VAL A 112 -5.26 -6.92 -8.01
CA VAL A 112 -5.51 -8.36 -7.80
C VAL A 112 -6.31 -8.94 -8.97
N GLN A 113 -7.36 -8.23 -9.40
CA GLN A 113 -8.18 -8.67 -10.53
C GLN A 113 -7.37 -8.71 -11.84
N ARG A 114 -6.65 -7.64 -12.19
CA ARG A 114 -5.82 -7.59 -13.42
C ARG A 114 -4.79 -8.70 -13.46
N PHE A 115 -4.16 -9.00 -12.34
CA PHE A 115 -3.17 -10.08 -12.27
C PHE A 115 -3.82 -11.45 -12.49
N ASN A 116 -4.97 -11.70 -11.85
CA ASN A 116 -5.71 -12.94 -12.06
C ASN A 116 -6.18 -13.10 -13.51
N ASP A 117 -6.65 -12.02 -14.15
CA ASP A 117 -7.08 -12.05 -15.55
C ASP A 117 -5.92 -12.33 -16.50
N ALA A 118 -4.74 -11.76 -16.21
CA ALA A 118 -3.55 -11.93 -17.03
C ALA A 118 -2.96 -13.36 -16.93
N PHE A 119 -2.93 -13.95 -15.73
CA PHE A 119 -2.23 -15.21 -15.47
C PHE A 119 -3.14 -16.41 -15.22
N GLY A 120 -4.44 -16.21 -15.05
CA GLY A 120 -5.42 -17.30 -14.99
C GLY A 120 -5.38 -18.25 -16.20
N PRO A 121 -5.23 -17.76 -17.45
CA PRO A 121 -5.06 -18.61 -18.62
C PRO A 121 -3.84 -19.54 -18.57
N PHE A 122 -2.85 -19.24 -17.72
CA PHE A 122 -1.65 -20.04 -17.48
C PHE A 122 -1.76 -20.92 -16.24
N GLY A 123 -2.96 -21.09 -15.69
CA GLY A 123 -3.23 -21.95 -14.55
C GLY A 123 -2.98 -21.33 -13.18
N PHE A 124 -2.73 -20.01 -13.10
CA PHE A 124 -2.50 -19.34 -11.81
C PHE A 124 -3.74 -19.45 -10.90
N PRO A 125 -3.61 -20.07 -9.69
CA PRO A 125 -4.75 -20.24 -8.79
C PRO A 125 -5.14 -18.89 -8.15
N ARG A 126 -6.42 -18.49 -8.26
CA ARG A 126 -6.90 -17.23 -7.65
C ARG A 126 -6.57 -17.13 -6.16
N LYS A 127 -6.68 -18.25 -5.44
CA LYS A 127 -6.33 -18.34 -4.02
C LYS A 127 -4.83 -18.18 -3.72
N ALA A 128 -3.96 -18.21 -4.74
CA ALA A 128 -2.52 -18.05 -4.53
C ALA A 128 -2.09 -16.62 -4.25
N ILE A 129 -2.88 -15.60 -4.63
CA ILE A 129 -2.61 -14.23 -4.15
C ILE A 129 -3.00 -14.15 -2.69
N LYS A 130 -2.04 -13.74 -1.84
CA LYS A 130 -2.22 -13.64 -0.40
C LYS A 130 -1.99 -12.19 0.05
N PRO A 131 -3.04 -11.35 0.06
CA PRO A 131 -2.97 -10.07 0.75
C PRO A 131 -2.44 -10.27 2.17
N SER A 132 -1.43 -9.47 2.53
CA SER A 132 -0.71 -9.64 3.79
C SER A 132 -0.37 -8.27 4.38
N TYR A 133 -0.34 -8.20 5.69
CA TYR A 133 0.11 -7.04 6.44
C TYR A 133 1.32 -7.38 7.31
N GLY A 134 2.23 -6.45 7.42
CA GLY A 134 3.40 -6.56 8.24
C GLY A 134 4.29 -5.33 8.18
N LEU A 135 5.23 -5.24 9.09
CA LEU A 135 6.16 -4.12 9.27
C LEU A 135 7.43 -4.60 9.98
N ALA A 136 8.51 -3.84 9.81
CA ALA A 136 9.81 -4.17 10.40
C ALA A 136 9.76 -4.25 11.94
N GLU A 137 8.92 -3.44 12.57
CA GLU A 137 8.71 -3.43 14.03
C GLU A 137 8.15 -4.77 14.56
N ALA A 138 7.48 -5.55 13.71
CA ALA A 138 7.01 -6.91 13.98
C ALA A 138 7.93 -7.98 13.35
N THR A 139 9.21 -7.70 13.16
CA THR A 139 10.16 -8.50 12.38
C THR A 139 9.78 -8.55 10.89
N LEU A 140 8.54 -8.79 10.55
CA LEU A 140 7.94 -8.68 9.22
C LEU A 140 6.44 -8.90 9.25
N PHE A 141 5.99 -10.03 9.77
CA PHE A 141 4.67 -10.61 9.54
C PHE A 141 3.71 -10.27 10.66
N VAL A 142 2.49 -9.91 10.32
CA VAL A 142 1.36 -9.73 11.24
C VAL A 142 0.15 -10.55 10.81
N SER A 143 -0.28 -10.42 9.54
CA SER A 143 -1.47 -11.14 9.05
C SER A 143 -1.36 -11.50 7.57
N THR A 144 -2.11 -12.51 7.16
CA THR A 144 -2.26 -12.92 5.76
C THR A 144 -3.57 -13.67 5.53
N THR A 145 -4.03 -13.66 4.28
CA THR A 145 -5.14 -14.53 3.85
C THR A 145 -4.74 -15.99 4.03
N PRO A 146 -5.56 -16.83 4.69
CA PRO A 146 -5.28 -18.26 4.89
C PRO A 146 -4.97 -18.98 3.57
N SER A 147 -4.14 -20.03 3.64
CA SER A 147 -3.65 -20.78 2.46
C SER A 147 -4.77 -21.31 1.58
N THR A 148 -5.87 -21.75 2.19
CA THR A 148 -7.03 -22.37 1.53
C THR A 148 -8.05 -21.36 1.00
N GLU A 149 -8.00 -20.10 1.44
CA GLU A 149 -8.98 -19.07 1.11
C GLU A 149 -8.52 -18.18 -0.05
N GLU A 150 -9.47 -17.69 -0.86
CA GLU A 150 -9.22 -16.60 -1.81
C GLU A 150 -9.16 -15.25 -1.08
N PRO A 151 -8.48 -14.23 -1.64
CA PRO A 151 -8.50 -12.88 -1.10
C PRO A 151 -9.93 -12.36 -0.95
N LYS A 152 -10.28 -11.85 0.22
CA LYS A 152 -11.54 -11.16 0.43
C LYS A 152 -11.42 -9.73 -0.04
N ILE A 153 -12.28 -9.35 -0.98
CA ILE A 153 -12.41 -7.98 -1.46
C ILE A 153 -13.86 -7.59 -1.23
N ILE A 154 -14.08 -6.53 -0.48
CA ILE A 154 -15.43 -6.00 -0.21
C ILE A 154 -15.48 -4.51 -0.52
N SER A 155 -16.66 -4.05 -0.92
CA SER A 155 -16.94 -2.63 -1.11
C SER A 155 -17.47 -2.02 0.18
N VAL A 156 -16.94 -0.85 0.56
CA VAL A 156 -17.40 -0.08 1.71
C VAL A 156 -17.84 1.32 1.30
N ASP A 157 -18.72 1.93 2.08
CA ASP A 157 -19.15 3.30 1.86
C ASP A 157 -18.02 4.29 2.12
N ARG A 158 -17.70 5.13 1.12
CA ARG A 158 -16.62 6.12 1.20
C ARG A 158 -16.86 7.18 2.26
N GLU A 159 -18.08 7.64 2.43
CA GLU A 159 -18.39 8.67 3.41
C GLU A 159 -18.29 8.13 4.83
N GLU A 160 -18.76 6.89 5.04
CA GLU A 160 -18.59 6.19 6.31
C GLU A 160 -17.12 5.92 6.62
N LEU A 161 -16.35 5.48 5.61
CA LEU A 161 -14.90 5.27 5.72
C LEU A 161 -14.19 6.57 6.15
N ASN A 162 -14.52 7.69 5.51
CA ASN A 162 -13.99 9.01 5.86
C ASN A 162 -14.42 9.48 7.26
N ALA A 163 -15.56 8.99 7.74
CA ALA A 163 -16.08 9.27 9.09
C ALA A 163 -15.57 8.28 10.16
N GLY A 164 -14.60 7.41 9.82
CA GLY A 164 -14.01 6.45 10.75
C GLY A 164 -14.84 5.18 10.95
N ARG A 165 -15.72 4.84 10.02
CA ARG A 165 -16.55 3.64 10.08
C ARG A 165 -16.38 2.77 8.84
N PHE A 166 -16.19 1.49 9.04
CA PHE A 166 -16.02 0.49 7.99
C PHE A 166 -17.36 -0.19 7.71
N VAL A 167 -18.14 0.38 6.79
CA VAL A 167 -19.52 -0.04 6.50
C VAL A 167 -19.60 -0.66 5.11
N PRO A 168 -19.82 -1.98 5.00
CA PRO A 168 -19.97 -2.65 3.72
C PRO A 168 -21.20 -2.15 2.95
N VAL A 169 -21.05 -2.05 1.62
CA VAL A 169 -22.09 -1.69 0.68
C VAL A 169 -22.02 -2.58 -0.56
N PRO A 170 -23.10 -2.70 -1.34
CA PRO A 170 -23.05 -3.39 -2.64
C PRO A 170 -22.01 -2.77 -3.58
N ASP A 171 -21.40 -3.60 -4.43
CA ASP A 171 -20.34 -3.19 -5.37
C ASP A 171 -20.79 -2.13 -6.38
N ASP A 172 -22.08 -2.10 -6.70
CA ASP A 172 -22.69 -1.13 -7.61
C ASP A 172 -23.11 0.20 -6.93
N SER A 173 -22.87 0.34 -5.63
CA SER A 173 -23.12 1.59 -4.92
C SER A 173 -22.26 2.73 -5.50
N PRO A 174 -22.83 3.93 -5.73
CA PRO A 174 -22.06 5.08 -6.23
C PRO A 174 -20.97 5.56 -5.25
N LYS A 175 -21.07 5.17 -3.98
CA LYS A 175 -20.10 5.47 -2.92
C LYS A 175 -19.14 4.32 -2.63
N ALA A 176 -19.24 3.21 -3.35
CA ALA A 176 -18.41 2.04 -3.12
C ALA A 176 -16.92 2.32 -3.30
N VAL A 177 -16.12 1.87 -2.34
CA VAL A 177 -14.65 1.78 -2.40
C VAL A 177 -14.25 0.37 -2.05
N ALA A 178 -13.58 -0.30 -2.98
CA ALA A 178 -13.12 -1.66 -2.75
C ALA A 178 -11.94 -1.71 -1.77
N GLN A 179 -12.06 -2.55 -0.75
CA GLN A 179 -11.03 -2.82 0.26
C GLN A 179 -10.62 -4.28 0.19
N ALA A 180 -9.31 -4.53 0.16
CA ALA A 180 -8.76 -5.87 0.24
C ALA A 180 -8.47 -6.22 1.70
N GLY A 181 -8.99 -7.35 2.15
CA GLY A 181 -8.66 -7.90 3.48
C GLY A 181 -7.21 -8.33 3.54
N ALA A 182 -6.56 -8.09 4.66
CA ALA A 182 -5.19 -8.53 4.94
C ALA A 182 -5.16 -9.87 5.72
N GLY A 183 -6.27 -10.57 5.75
CA GLY A 183 -6.38 -11.90 6.32
C GLY A 183 -6.47 -11.93 7.84
N LYS A 184 -5.99 -13.03 8.40
CA LYS A 184 -6.00 -13.33 9.83
C LYS A 184 -4.62 -13.12 10.44
N VAL A 185 -4.60 -12.66 11.67
CA VAL A 185 -3.37 -12.45 12.46
C VAL A 185 -2.70 -13.80 12.74
N GLY A 186 -1.38 -13.81 12.74
CA GLY A 186 -0.58 -14.99 12.99
C GLY A 186 -0.75 -15.56 14.39
N VAL A 187 -0.44 -16.85 14.53
CA VAL A 187 -0.51 -17.53 15.84
C VAL A 187 0.53 -16.96 16.80
N GLY A 188 0.09 -16.61 18.00
CA GLY A 188 0.95 -16.01 19.02
C GLY A 188 1.19 -14.51 18.83
N GLU A 189 0.42 -13.89 17.95
CA GLU A 189 0.37 -12.46 17.71
C GLU A 189 -1.05 -11.94 17.92
N TRP A 190 -1.17 -10.68 18.26
CA TRP A 190 -2.43 -9.98 18.42
C TRP A 190 -2.37 -8.65 17.66
N ALA A 191 -3.47 -8.29 17.01
CA ALA A 191 -3.65 -6.97 16.44
C ALA A 191 -5.00 -6.43 16.92
N ALA A 192 -5.00 -5.30 17.57
CA ALA A 192 -6.20 -4.62 18.06
C ALA A 192 -6.38 -3.30 17.29
N ILE A 193 -7.62 -2.94 17.04
CA ILE A 193 -7.95 -1.61 16.53
C ILE A 193 -8.19 -0.70 17.72
N VAL A 194 -7.42 0.38 17.83
CA VAL A 194 -7.34 1.18 19.05
C VAL A 194 -7.61 2.65 18.78
N ASP A 195 -8.43 3.25 19.61
CA ASP A 195 -8.46 4.70 19.76
C ASP A 195 -7.18 5.14 20.49
N HIS A 196 -6.28 5.75 19.76
CA HIS A 196 -4.94 6.07 20.26
C HIS A 196 -4.91 7.16 21.35
N GLU A 197 -5.98 7.96 21.50
CA GLU A 197 -6.07 8.99 22.54
C GLU A 197 -6.45 8.38 23.89
N SER A 198 -7.44 7.50 23.88
CA SER A 198 -7.90 6.80 25.10
C SER A 198 -7.12 5.52 25.39
N ALA A 199 -6.39 4.97 24.41
CA ALA A 199 -5.76 3.65 24.43
C ALA A 199 -6.78 2.52 24.69
N THR A 200 -7.96 2.60 24.10
CA THR A 200 -9.04 1.62 24.23
C THR A 200 -9.26 0.90 22.90
N GLU A 201 -9.48 -0.42 22.97
CA GLU A 201 -9.86 -1.20 21.79
C GLU A 201 -11.23 -0.76 21.27
N LEU A 202 -11.33 -0.65 19.96
CA LEU A 202 -12.57 -0.32 19.26
C LEU A 202 -13.27 -1.59 18.77
N PRO A 203 -14.61 -1.61 18.74
CA PRO A 203 -15.36 -2.75 18.19
C PRO A 203 -15.22 -2.86 16.68
N ASP A 204 -15.54 -4.05 16.14
CA ASP A 204 -15.58 -4.31 14.71
C ASP A 204 -16.41 -3.26 13.96
N GLY A 205 -15.96 -2.91 12.77
CA GLY A 205 -16.57 -1.87 11.95
C GLY A 205 -16.19 -0.43 12.32
N GLN A 206 -15.40 -0.22 13.38
CA GLN A 206 -14.79 1.09 13.66
C GLN A 206 -13.33 1.13 13.19
N ILE A 207 -12.92 2.28 12.68
CA ILE A 207 -11.55 2.50 12.21
C ILE A 207 -10.73 3.17 13.32
N GLY A 208 -9.58 2.60 13.62
CA GLY A 208 -8.63 3.13 14.57
C GLY A 208 -7.19 2.78 14.20
N GLU A 209 -6.24 3.14 15.04
CA GLU A 209 -4.85 2.75 14.87
C GLU A 209 -4.69 1.24 15.17
N ILE A 210 -3.98 0.54 14.30
CA ILE A 210 -3.65 -0.87 14.52
C ILE A 210 -2.52 -0.92 15.54
N TRP A 211 -2.78 -1.55 16.68
CA TRP A 211 -1.77 -1.87 17.67
C TRP A 211 -1.51 -3.36 17.66
N ILE A 212 -0.24 -3.74 17.72
CA ILE A 212 0.18 -5.14 17.62
C ILE A 212 1.00 -5.55 18.84
N SER A 213 0.86 -6.82 19.23
CA SER A 213 1.65 -7.45 20.30
C SER A 213 1.99 -8.88 19.92
N GLY A 214 3.11 -9.40 20.40
CA GLY A 214 3.56 -10.76 20.11
C GLY A 214 5.05 -10.96 20.36
N ASN A 215 5.51 -12.18 20.17
CA ASN A 215 6.91 -12.56 20.43
C ASN A 215 7.89 -12.10 19.33
N ASN A 216 7.38 -11.65 18.20
CA ASN A 216 8.15 -11.16 17.05
C ASN A 216 8.31 -9.64 17.02
N MET A 217 7.81 -8.95 18.06
CA MET A 217 7.94 -7.50 18.17
C MET A 217 9.38 -7.08 18.45
N GLY A 218 9.82 -6.01 17.78
CA GLY A 218 11.09 -5.34 18.08
C GLY A 218 11.05 -4.71 19.48
N THR A 219 12.23 -4.43 20.02
CA THR A 219 12.37 -3.81 21.35
C THR A 219 12.60 -2.31 21.28
N GLY A 220 12.88 -1.77 20.09
CA GLY A 220 13.11 -0.34 19.90
C GLY A 220 13.95 -0.01 18.67
N TYR A 221 14.07 1.26 18.39
CA TYR A 221 14.92 1.79 17.30
C TYR A 221 16.32 2.10 17.80
N TRP A 222 17.32 1.75 17.01
CA TRP A 222 18.72 2.01 17.33
C TRP A 222 18.96 3.52 17.54
N ASN A 223 19.58 3.88 18.67
CA ASN A 223 19.88 5.27 19.06
C ASN A 223 18.70 6.26 19.06
N LYS A 224 17.45 5.75 19.20
CA LYS A 224 16.25 6.60 19.29
C LYS A 224 15.37 6.19 20.48
N PRO A 225 15.81 6.42 21.72
CA PRO A 225 15.12 5.93 22.92
C PRO A 225 13.71 6.50 23.07
N GLU A 226 13.52 7.81 22.87
CA GLU A 226 12.20 8.44 22.98
C GLU A 226 11.20 7.86 21.98
N LYS A 227 11.62 7.74 20.70
CA LYS A 227 10.78 7.12 19.66
C LYS A 227 10.50 5.65 19.95
N SER A 228 11.45 4.94 20.55
CA SER A 228 11.26 3.54 20.95
C SER A 228 10.20 3.40 22.04
N VAL A 229 10.21 4.27 23.05
CA VAL A 229 9.16 4.29 24.07
C VAL A 229 7.80 4.59 23.46
N GLU A 230 7.71 5.64 22.66
CA GLU A 230 6.46 6.03 21.98
C GLU A 230 5.86 4.89 21.14
N THR A 231 6.72 4.13 20.45
CA THR A 231 6.27 3.11 19.50
C THR A 231 6.03 1.75 20.16
N PHE A 232 6.93 1.29 21.06
CA PHE A 232 6.95 -0.11 21.51
C PHE A 232 6.45 -0.34 22.94
N GLN A 233 6.20 0.71 23.73
CA GLN A 233 5.88 0.57 25.16
C GLN A 233 4.48 1.08 25.50
N ASN A 234 3.51 0.79 24.67
CA ASN A 234 2.13 1.19 24.92
C ASN A 234 1.36 0.11 25.66
N ILE A 235 0.39 0.51 26.45
CA ILE A 235 -0.48 -0.39 27.21
C ILE A 235 -1.92 -0.17 26.76
N LEU A 236 -2.60 -1.25 26.38
CA LEU A 236 -4.01 -1.25 26.06
C LEU A 236 -4.80 -1.16 27.37
N LYS A 237 -5.54 -0.06 27.57
CA LYS A 237 -6.23 0.22 28.84
C LYS A 237 -7.55 -0.52 28.99
N SER A 238 -8.25 -0.78 27.89
CA SER A 238 -9.49 -1.55 27.92
C SER A 238 -9.68 -2.34 26.63
N ARG A 239 -10.40 -3.46 26.75
CA ARG A 239 -10.70 -4.38 25.65
C ARG A 239 -12.20 -4.39 25.39
N THR A 240 -12.60 -4.65 24.15
CA THR A 240 -13.99 -4.89 23.76
C THR A 240 -14.42 -6.31 24.13
N SER A 241 -15.67 -6.64 23.90
CA SER A 241 -16.16 -8.02 24.02
C SER A 241 -17.09 -8.33 22.84
N PRO A 242 -16.69 -9.21 21.92
CA PRO A 242 -15.41 -9.94 21.83
C PRO A 242 -14.21 -9.01 21.62
N SER A 243 -13.00 -9.48 21.92
CA SER A 243 -11.75 -8.71 21.80
C SER A 243 -10.77 -9.42 20.88
N HIS A 244 -10.13 -8.65 19.98
CA HIS A 244 -9.00 -9.14 19.16
C HIS A 244 -7.68 -9.19 19.95
N ALA A 245 -7.67 -8.65 21.17
CA ALA A 245 -6.58 -8.79 22.13
C ALA A 245 -6.78 -9.97 23.11
N GLU A 246 -7.79 -10.82 22.90
CA GLU A 246 -8.04 -11.97 23.75
C GLU A 246 -6.84 -12.94 23.74
N GLY A 247 -6.39 -13.35 24.94
CA GLY A 247 -5.20 -14.19 25.09
C GLY A 247 -3.89 -13.43 25.25
N ALA A 248 -3.81 -12.15 24.92
CA ALA A 248 -2.67 -11.32 25.27
C ALA A 248 -2.66 -11.05 26.78
N ALA A 249 -1.46 -11.01 27.40
CA ALA A 249 -1.33 -10.67 28.83
C ALA A 249 -1.87 -9.26 29.13
N ASP A 250 -2.36 -9.04 30.33
CA ASP A 250 -2.93 -7.74 30.71
C ASP A 250 -1.88 -6.62 30.76
N ASP A 251 -0.63 -6.99 31.04
CA ASP A 251 0.54 -6.10 31.05
C ASP A 251 1.35 -6.15 29.74
N ALA A 252 0.81 -6.78 28.70
CA ALA A 252 1.49 -6.84 27.41
C ALA A 252 1.76 -5.44 26.86
N THR A 253 2.96 -5.25 26.35
CA THR A 253 3.30 -4.04 25.60
C THR A 253 2.84 -4.15 24.16
N TRP A 254 2.37 -3.02 23.64
CA TRP A 254 1.84 -2.92 22.28
C TRP A 254 2.66 -1.96 21.45
N VAL A 255 2.90 -2.37 20.21
CA VAL A 255 3.54 -1.53 19.19
C VAL A 255 2.47 -0.72 18.48
N ARG A 256 2.63 0.60 18.47
CA ARG A 256 1.83 1.53 17.67
C ARG A 256 2.36 1.55 16.25
N THR A 257 1.55 1.10 15.30
CA THR A 257 2.00 0.97 13.90
C THR A 257 1.91 2.27 13.10
N GLY A 258 1.04 3.20 13.53
CA GLY A 258 0.67 4.36 12.74
C GLY A 258 -0.17 4.03 11.50
N ASP A 259 -0.53 2.76 11.30
CA ASP A 259 -1.44 2.32 10.27
C ASP A 259 -2.87 2.29 10.82
N LEU A 260 -3.85 2.63 9.99
CA LEU A 260 -5.27 2.59 10.32
C LEU A 260 -5.92 1.35 9.75
N GLY A 261 -6.85 0.79 10.49
CA GLY A 261 -7.58 -0.39 10.04
C GLY A 261 -8.89 -0.61 10.77
N ALA A 262 -9.57 -1.66 10.38
CA ALA A 262 -10.80 -2.16 11.00
C ALA A 262 -10.87 -3.67 10.89
N TYR A 263 -11.62 -4.30 11.79
CA TYR A 263 -12.08 -5.68 11.61
C TYR A 263 -13.48 -5.72 11.02
N HIS A 264 -13.67 -6.66 10.12
CA HIS A 264 -15.00 -7.02 9.60
C HIS A 264 -15.03 -8.52 9.30
N ASP A 265 -16.01 -9.24 9.81
CA ASP A 265 -16.17 -10.70 9.68
C ASP A 265 -14.89 -11.49 10.02
N GLY A 266 -14.19 -11.06 11.09
CA GLY A 266 -12.96 -11.68 11.56
C GLY A 266 -11.74 -11.50 10.67
N GLU A 267 -11.81 -10.60 9.69
CA GLU A 267 -10.75 -10.23 8.76
C GLU A 267 -10.21 -8.84 9.09
N LEU A 268 -8.89 -8.68 9.07
CA LEU A 268 -8.23 -7.38 9.24
C LEU A 268 -8.19 -6.63 7.90
N TYR A 269 -8.63 -5.37 7.88
CA TYR A 269 -8.54 -4.47 6.73
C TYR A 269 -7.65 -3.29 7.06
N ILE A 270 -6.67 -3.01 6.21
CA ILE A 270 -5.78 -1.86 6.37
C ILE A 270 -6.31 -0.72 5.51
N THR A 271 -6.82 0.33 6.15
CA THR A 271 -7.47 1.43 5.42
C THR A 271 -6.50 2.55 5.03
N GLY A 272 -5.40 2.73 5.77
CA GLY A 272 -4.42 3.77 5.44
C GLY A 272 -3.37 3.96 6.53
N ARG A 273 -2.73 5.15 6.49
CA ARG A 273 -1.76 5.58 7.51
C ARG A 273 -2.19 6.89 8.13
N THR A 274 -2.09 7.01 9.44
CA THR A 274 -2.46 8.22 10.18
C THR A 274 -1.76 9.47 9.62
N LYS A 275 -0.45 9.39 9.39
CA LYS A 275 0.37 10.51 8.88
C LYS A 275 0.15 10.83 7.40
N ASP A 276 -0.45 9.94 6.64
CA ASP A 276 -0.71 10.13 5.21
C ASP A 276 -2.14 10.61 4.94
N LEU A 277 -3.05 10.58 5.93
CA LEU A 277 -4.40 11.08 5.76
C LEU A 277 -4.41 12.53 5.29
N VAL A 278 -5.23 12.80 4.29
CA VAL A 278 -5.54 14.16 3.84
C VAL A 278 -6.78 14.63 4.60
N ILE A 279 -6.61 15.60 5.47
CA ILE A 279 -7.71 16.14 6.29
C ILE A 279 -8.11 17.48 5.71
N ILE A 280 -9.31 17.56 5.13
CA ILE A 280 -9.88 18.78 4.56
C ILE A 280 -11.23 19.03 5.23
N ASP A 281 -11.45 20.22 5.75
CA ASP A 281 -12.70 20.62 6.41
C ASP A 281 -13.14 19.62 7.50
N GLY A 282 -12.16 19.07 8.25
CA GLY A 282 -12.40 18.10 9.32
C GLY A 282 -12.80 16.70 8.86
N ARG A 283 -12.72 16.41 7.55
CA ARG A 283 -12.97 15.08 6.99
C ARG A 283 -11.68 14.40 6.57
N ASN A 284 -11.57 13.12 6.88
CA ASN A 284 -10.45 12.29 6.44
C ASN A 284 -10.66 11.86 4.99
N HIS A 285 -9.62 11.98 4.18
CA HIS A 285 -9.58 11.43 2.83
C HIS A 285 -8.34 10.54 2.71
N TYR A 286 -8.54 9.34 2.22
CA TYR A 286 -7.44 8.38 2.02
C TYR A 286 -6.69 8.71 0.72
N PRO A 287 -5.39 9.00 0.78
CA PRO A 287 -4.62 9.42 -0.40
C PRO A 287 -4.73 8.45 -1.57
N GLN A 288 -4.69 7.15 -1.31
CA GLN A 288 -4.76 6.12 -2.35
C GLN A 288 -6.08 6.15 -3.12
N ASP A 289 -7.20 6.52 -2.48
CA ASP A 289 -8.50 6.63 -3.14
C ASP A 289 -8.57 7.89 -4.02
N LEU A 290 -8.00 9.01 -3.55
CA LEU A 290 -7.82 10.24 -4.34
C LEU A 290 -6.91 9.99 -5.54
N GLU A 291 -5.79 9.31 -5.34
CA GLU A 291 -4.81 8.94 -6.37
C GLU A 291 -5.44 8.04 -7.43
N PHE A 292 -6.21 7.04 -6.99
CA PHE A 292 -6.96 6.18 -7.90
C PHE A 292 -7.94 6.98 -8.75
N SER A 293 -8.73 7.87 -8.14
CA SER A 293 -9.68 8.72 -8.86
C SER A 293 -9.00 9.66 -9.86
N ALA A 294 -7.84 10.20 -9.51
CA ALA A 294 -7.03 11.03 -10.41
C ALA A 294 -6.50 10.24 -11.62
N GLN A 295 -6.11 8.99 -11.41
CA GLN A 295 -5.62 8.13 -12.49
C GLN A 295 -6.73 7.70 -13.46
N GLU A 296 -7.90 7.39 -12.94
CA GLU A 296 -9.08 7.00 -13.73
C GLU A 296 -9.68 8.19 -14.51
N ALA A 297 -9.43 9.43 -14.07
CA ALA A 297 -9.98 10.62 -14.69
C ALA A 297 -9.51 10.83 -16.15
N SER A 298 -8.30 10.37 -16.51
CA SER A 298 -7.75 10.56 -17.85
C SER A 298 -6.71 9.51 -18.20
N LYS A 299 -6.79 8.95 -19.39
CA LYS A 299 -5.75 8.09 -19.98
C LYS A 299 -4.38 8.80 -20.17
N ALA A 300 -4.35 10.12 -20.02
CA ALA A 300 -3.12 10.90 -20.03
C ALA A 300 -2.36 10.84 -18.71
N VAL A 301 -2.96 10.33 -17.64
CA VAL A 301 -2.31 10.07 -16.36
C VAL A 301 -1.70 8.68 -16.37
N ARG A 302 -0.44 8.59 -15.94
CA ARG A 302 0.28 7.33 -15.84
C ARG A 302 -0.21 6.54 -14.63
N THR A 303 -0.73 5.34 -14.86
CA THR A 303 -1.24 4.46 -13.81
C THR A 303 -0.14 4.10 -12.79
N GLY A 304 -0.45 4.20 -11.49
CA GLY A 304 0.48 3.93 -10.39
C GLY A 304 1.47 5.10 -10.12
N PHE A 305 1.23 6.29 -10.71
CA PHE A 305 2.12 7.45 -10.58
C PHE A 305 1.33 8.74 -10.33
N ALA A 306 0.50 8.73 -9.32
CA ALA A 306 -0.14 9.91 -8.75
C ALA A 306 0.12 9.97 -7.24
N ALA A 307 0.27 11.15 -6.68
CA ALA A 307 0.43 11.42 -5.26
C ALA A 307 -0.59 12.48 -4.83
N ALA A 308 -1.33 12.20 -3.76
CA ALA A 308 -2.28 13.11 -3.13
C ALA A 308 -1.78 13.47 -1.73
N PHE A 309 -1.79 14.75 -1.40
CA PHE A 309 -1.44 15.26 -0.07
C PHE A 309 -2.07 16.62 0.18
N SER A 310 -2.11 17.04 1.44
CA SER A 310 -2.55 18.37 1.80
C SER A 310 -1.38 19.32 2.05
N VAL A 311 -1.64 20.59 1.79
CA VAL A 311 -0.72 21.71 2.03
C VAL A 311 -1.50 22.86 2.66
N PRO A 312 -1.03 23.47 3.76
CA PRO A 312 -1.64 24.69 4.28
C PRO A 312 -1.68 25.79 3.22
N ALA A 313 -2.79 26.50 3.11
CA ALA A 313 -3.03 27.50 2.06
C ALA A 313 -1.90 28.55 1.99
N ASN A 314 -1.39 28.98 3.15
CA ASN A 314 -0.28 29.95 3.23
C ASN A 314 1.07 29.41 2.75
N GLN A 315 1.22 28.08 2.57
CA GLN A 315 2.44 27.43 2.06
C GLN A 315 2.37 27.08 0.57
N LEU A 316 1.20 27.23 -0.06
CA LEU A 316 1.07 26.95 -1.49
C LEU A 316 1.98 27.88 -2.32
N PRO A 317 2.59 27.42 -3.42
CA PRO A 317 3.36 28.26 -4.33
C PRO A 317 2.54 29.43 -4.92
N ASP A 318 3.21 30.58 -5.18
CA ASP A 318 2.52 31.79 -5.67
C ASP A 318 1.85 31.56 -7.05
N GLU A 319 2.41 30.69 -7.86
CA GLU A 319 1.86 30.32 -9.18
C GLU A 319 0.45 29.72 -9.08
N VAL A 320 0.14 29.01 -7.98
CA VAL A 320 -1.21 28.44 -7.76
C VAL A 320 -2.26 29.54 -7.63
N PHE A 321 -1.88 30.71 -7.09
CA PHE A 321 -2.78 31.84 -6.97
C PHE A 321 -2.87 32.65 -8.27
N ALA A 322 -1.81 32.67 -9.09
CA ALA A 322 -1.79 33.38 -10.36
C ALA A 322 -2.70 32.73 -11.41
N ASP A 323 -2.73 31.37 -11.46
CA ASP A 323 -3.53 30.61 -12.44
C ASP A 323 -5.01 30.47 -12.05
N ALA A 324 -5.34 30.60 -10.75
CA ALA A 324 -6.64 30.20 -10.25
C ALA A 324 -7.76 31.23 -10.48
N HIS A 325 -7.54 32.52 -10.36
CA HIS A 325 -8.43 33.65 -10.69
C HIS A 325 -7.69 34.96 -10.44
N ALA A 326 -7.73 35.87 -11.39
CA ALA A 326 -7.17 37.20 -11.25
C ALA A 326 -7.71 37.89 -9.96
N GLY A 327 -6.86 38.05 -8.96
CA GLY A 327 -7.19 38.78 -7.75
C GLY A 327 -7.16 38.01 -6.42
N LEU A 328 -7.01 36.70 -6.41
CA LEU A 328 -6.79 35.93 -5.16
C LEU A 328 -5.35 36.13 -4.69
N LYS A 329 -5.18 36.79 -3.57
CA LYS A 329 -3.87 36.91 -2.89
C LYS A 329 -3.78 35.85 -1.80
N ARG A 330 -2.55 35.31 -1.63
CA ARG A 330 -2.25 34.48 -0.46
C ARG A 330 -2.53 35.27 0.82
N ASP A 331 -3.30 34.70 1.75
CA ASP A 331 -3.36 35.17 3.13
C ASP A 331 -2.31 34.39 3.95
N PRO A 332 -1.28 35.07 4.48
CA PRO A 332 -0.27 34.42 5.31
C PRO A 332 -0.83 33.75 6.58
N ARG A 333 -2.06 34.15 7.00
CA ARG A 333 -2.72 33.59 8.18
C ARG A 333 -3.62 32.41 7.86
N ASP A 334 -3.87 32.13 6.57
CA ASP A 334 -4.71 31.02 6.17
C ASP A 334 -3.93 29.70 6.27
N THR A 335 -4.20 28.95 7.33
CA THR A 335 -3.63 27.63 7.58
C THR A 335 -4.58 26.49 7.20
N SER A 336 -5.68 26.78 6.49
CA SER A 336 -6.59 25.75 6.02
C SER A 336 -5.87 24.79 5.07
N GLU A 337 -6.08 23.48 5.28
CA GLU A 337 -5.47 22.45 4.47
C GLU A 337 -6.09 22.40 3.07
N GLN A 338 -5.27 22.38 2.06
CA GLN A 338 -5.65 22.39 0.65
C GLN A 338 -5.17 21.12 -0.05
N LEU A 339 -6.06 20.45 -0.76
CA LEU A 339 -5.71 19.24 -1.51
C LEU A 339 -4.87 19.58 -2.74
N VAL A 340 -3.75 18.88 -2.88
CA VAL A 340 -2.86 18.92 -4.04
C VAL A 340 -2.74 17.53 -4.63
N ILE A 341 -2.83 17.43 -5.96
CA ILE A 341 -2.58 16.22 -6.72
C ILE A 341 -1.36 16.44 -7.62
N VAL A 342 -0.38 15.56 -7.50
CA VAL A 342 0.75 15.49 -8.43
C VAL A 342 0.62 14.20 -9.22
N ALA A 343 0.70 14.25 -10.55
CA ALA A 343 0.56 13.07 -11.38
C ALA A 343 1.55 13.08 -12.55
N GLU A 344 2.11 11.90 -12.89
CA GLU A 344 2.94 11.75 -14.07
C GLU A 344 2.10 11.56 -15.32
N ARG A 345 2.55 12.16 -16.42
CA ARG A 345 1.94 11.98 -17.73
C ARG A 345 2.24 10.60 -18.31
N ALA A 346 1.21 9.97 -18.87
CA ALA A 346 1.37 8.71 -19.61
C ALA A 346 2.16 8.94 -20.92
N ALA A 347 2.88 7.91 -21.35
CA ALA A 347 3.57 7.93 -22.64
C ALA A 347 2.59 8.19 -23.80
N GLY A 348 2.98 9.03 -24.73
CA GLY A 348 2.15 9.38 -25.90
C GLY A 348 1.07 10.43 -25.63
N SER A 349 0.90 10.91 -24.40
CA SER A 349 -0.12 11.90 -24.05
C SER A 349 0.29 13.36 -24.28
N HIS A 350 1.45 13.61 -24.90
CA HIS A 350 2.00 14.96 -25.10
C HIS A 350 1.11 15.90 -25.94
N LYS A 351 0.18 15.36 -26.72
CA LYS A 351 -0.78 16.13 -27.54
C LYS A 351 -2.02 16.57 -26.76
N ILE A 352 -2.22 16.05 -25.55
CA ILE A 352 -3.37 16.41 -24.71
C ILE A 352 -2.97 17.62 -23.86
N GLU A 353 -3.77 18.67 -23.91
CA GLU A 353 -3.55 19.88 -23.13
C GLU A 353 -3.57 19.59 -21.62
N LEU A 354 -2.61 20.17 -20.89
CA LEU A 354 -2.46 19.95 -19.44
C LEU A 354 -3.70 20.39 -18.67
N SER A 355 -4.30 21.53 -19.06
CA SER A 355 -5.53 22.05 -18.46
C SER A 355 -6.67 21.05 -18.56
N THR A 356 -6.87 20.42 -19.72
CA THR A 356 -7.91 19.41 -19.93
C THR A 356 -7.74 18.22 -18.96
N VAL A 357 -6.50 17.76 -18.77
CA VAL A 357 -6.22 16.66 -17.83
C VAL A 357 -6.45 17.08 -16.40
N ALA A 358 -5.99 18.29 -16.04
CA ALA A 358 -6.17 18.83 -14.69
C ALA A 358 -7.64 19.02 -14.35
N ASP A 359 -8.45 19.53 -15.28
CA ASP A 359 -9.88 19.73 -15.09
C ASP A 359 -10.63 18.39 -14.97
N ALA A 360 -10.24 17.38 -15.75
CA ALA A 360 -10.78 16.03 -15.59
C ALA A 360 -10.50 15.44 -14.19
N ILE A 361 -9.27 15.63 -13.67
CA ILE A 361 -8.90 15.20 -12.32
C ILE A 361 -9.72 15.95 -11.27
N ARG A 362 -9.83 17.28 -11.37
CA ARG A 362 -10.65 18.09 -10.45
C ARG A 362 -12.10 17.65 -10.44
N ALA A 363 -12.68 17.46 -11.61
CA ALA A 363 -14.06 17.01 -11.76
C ALA A 363 -14.29 15.62 -11.15
N ALA A 364 -13.41 14.67 -11.43
CA ALA A 364 -13.51 13.31 -10.89
C ALA A 364 -13.42 13.29 -9.36
N ILE A 365 -12.50 14.05 -8.78
CA ILE A 365 -12.33 14.13 -7.33
C ILE A 365 -13.50 14.87 -6.68
N ALA A 366 -13.95 15.98 -7.24
CA ALA A 366 -15.10 16.71 -6.72
C ALA A 366 -16.38 15.84 -6.70
N VAL A 367 -16.63 15.09 -7.77
CA VAL A 367 -17.80 14.21 -7.87
C VAL A 367 -17.73 13.01 -6.92
N ARG A 368 -16.55 12.36 -6.84
CA ARG A 368 -16.40 11.12 -6.06
C ARG A 368 -16.16 11.36 -4.56
N HIS A 369 -15.46 12.43 -4.22
CA HIS A 369 -14.96 12.67 -2.85
C HIS A 369 -15.57 13.92 -2.19
N GLY A 370 -16.29 14.76 -2.94
CA GLY A 370 -16.86 16.00 -2.42
C GLY A 370 -15.82 17.00 -1.93
N VAL A 371 -14.58 16.93 -2.43
CA VAL A 371 -13.48 17.82 -2.04
C VAL A 371 -12.92 18.54 -3.25
N THR A 372 -12.52 19.79 -3.06
CA THR A 372 -11.93 20.62 -4.11
C THR A 372 -10.42 20.40 -4.17
N VAL A 373 -9.90 20.09 -5.37
CA VAL A 373 -8.45 20.04 -5.61
C VAL A 373 -7.93 21.44 -5.89
N ARG A 374 -7.10 21.95 -5.01
CA ARG A 374 -6.53 23.31 -5.13
C ARG A 374 -5.52 23.42 -6.27
N ASP A 375 -4.62 22.44 -6.37
CA ASP A 375 -3.64 22.38 -7.46
C ASP A 375 -3.51 20.98 -8.02
N VAL A 376 -3.35 20.90 -9.35
CA VAL A 376 -3.03 19.67 -10.08
C VAL A 376 -1.75 19.91 -10.84
N LEU A 377 -0.66 19.28 -10.39
CA LEU A 377 0.64 19.37 -11.04
C LEU A 377 0.89 18.12 -11.89
N LEU A 378 0.92 18.30 -13.21
CA LEU A 378 1.24 17.24 -14.18
C LEU A 378 2.73 17.30 -14.51
N THR A 379 3.44 16.22 -14.20
CA THR A 379 4.89 16.12 -14.34
C THR A 379 5.30 15.13 -15.44
N PRO A 380 6.53 15.22 -15.96
CA PRO A 380 7.11 14.17 -16.80
C PRO A 380 7.22 12.82 -16.06
N ALA A 381 7.32 11.74 -16.80
CA ALA A 381 7.54 10.42 -16.23
C ALA A 381 8.86 10.34 -15.45
N GLY A 382 8.82 9.79 -14.24
CA GLY A 382 9.97 9.66 -13.34
C GLY A 382 10.20 10.86 -12.41
N ALA A 383 9.28 11.84 -12.37
CA ALA A 383 9.39 13.01 -11.50
C ALA A 383 8.88 12.77 -10.07
N ILE A 384 7.91 11.87 -9.88
CA ILE A 384 7.37 11.58 -8.54
C ILE A 384 8.38 10.78 -7.75
N PRO A 385 8.83 11.29 -6.57
CA PRO A 385 9.74 10.58 -5.70
C PRO A 385 9.19 9.22 -5.26
N ARG A 386 10.07 8.21 -5.25
CA ARG A 386 9.74 6.87 -4.76
C ARG A 386 10.70 6.47 -3.65
N THR A 387 10.20 5.65 -2.75
CA THR A 387 11.04 5.01 -1.74
C THR A 387 11.99 4.00 -2.39
N SER A 388 13.01 3.59 -1.66
CA SER A 388 13.93 2.52 -2.10
C SER A 388 13.24 1.21 -2.47
N SER A 389 12.05 0.97 -1.92
CA SER A 389 11.19 -0.17 -2.25
C SER A 389 10.26 0.06 -3.45
N GLY A 390 10.33 1.23 -4.09
CA GLY A 390 9.54 1.57 -5.29
C GLY A 390 8.14 2.16 -5.01
N LYS A 391 7.76 2.38 -3.75
CA LYS A 391 6.47 2.98 -3.37
C LYS A 391 6.48 4.49 -3.60
N ILE A 392 5.30 5.09 -3.78
CA ILE A 392 5.15 6.55 -3.86
C ILE A 392 5.57 7.18 -2.52
N GLY A 393 6.56 8.05 -2.57
CA GLY A 393 7.03 8.84 -1.43
C GLY A 393 6.21 10.11 -1.27
N ARG A 394 4.98 10.05 -0.68
CA ARG A 394 4.08 11.21 -0.58
C ARG A 394 4.70 12.37 0.17
N SER A 395 5.38 12.10 1.27
CA SER A 395 6.09 13.14 2.05
C SER A 395 7.20 13.81 1.23
N ALA A 396 8.03 13.02 0.53
CA ALA A 396 9.06 13.54 -0.36
C ALA A 396 8.46 14.31 -1.55
N CYS A 397 7.33 13.83 -2.10
CA CYS A 397 6.61 14.50 -3.17
C CYS A 397 6.05 15.85 -2.69
N ARG A 398 5.47 15.91 -1.48
CA ARG A 398 5.02 17.14 -0.84
C ARG A 398 6.17 18.12 -0.65
N SER A 399 7.31 17.68 -0.15
CA SER A 399 8.49 18.52 0.02
C SER A 399 8.99 19.07 -1.32
N ALA A 400 9.12 18.22 -2.34
CA ALA A 400 9.53 18.61 -3.68
C ALA A 400 8.52 19.51 -4.41
N TYR A 401 7.24 19.42 -4.06
CA TYR A 401 6.22 20.35 -4.51
C TYR A 401 6.40 21.73 -3.89
N LEU A 402 6.66 21.79 -2.58
CA LEU A 402 6.80 23.05 -1.82
C LEU A 402 8.10 23.80 -2.16
N ASP A 403 9.20 23.10 -2.39
CA ASP A 403 10.49 23.71 -2.78
C ASP A 403 10.57 24.02 -4.29
N GLY A 404 9.53 23.68 -5.06
CA GLY A 404 9.44 23.96 -6.49
C GLY A 404 10.24 23.01 -7.39
N SER A 405 10.94 22.00 -6.84
CA SER A 405 11.78 21.08 -7.63
C SER A 405 10.98 20.25 -8.64
N LEU A 406 9.73 19.90 -8.32
CA LEU A 406 8.83 19.22 -9.26
C LEU A 406 8.41 20.12 -10.45
N ARG A 407 8.28 21.45 -10.24
CA ARG A 407 7.88 22.39 -11.30
C ARG A 407 9.05 22.71 -12.23
N SER A 408 10.27 22.74 -11.71
CA SER A 408 11.47 23.07 -12.49
C SER A 408 11.99 21.93 -13.39
N GLY A 409 11.32 20.78 -13.40
CA GLY A 409 11.77 19.62 -14.16
C GLY A 409 13.08 18.99 -13.66
N ARG A 410 13.57 19.42 -12.52
CA ARG A 410 14.69 18.77 -11.82
C ARG A 410 14.16 17.49 -11.20
N VAL A 411 14.52 16.37 -11.82
CA VAL A 411 14.34 15.06 -11.20
C VAL A 411 15.20 15.06 -9.94
N ALA A 412 14.58 15.10 -8.77
CA ALA A 412 15.28 14.74 -7.54
C ALA A 412 15.66 13.28 -7.68
N ASN A 413 16.94 12.97 -7.79
CA ASN A 413 17.44 11.61 -7.62
C ASN A 413 17.02 11.17 -6.22
N ALA A 414 16.03 10.29 -6.14
CA ALA A 414 15.38 9.88 -4.93
C ALA A 414 16.22 8.83 -4.20
N PHE A 415 17.33 9.26 -3.62
CA PHE A 415 17.92 8.63 -2.45
C PHE A 415 18.39 9.79 -1.56
N PRO A 416 17.72 10.08 -0.44
CA PRO A 416 18.35 10.88 0.57
C PRO A 416 19.60 10.14 1.00
N ASP A 417 20.74 10.85 0.95
CA ASP A 417 21.96 10.44 1.62
C ASP A 417 21.62 10.14 3.08
N GLU A 418 21.85 8.93 3.55
CA GLU A 418 21.63 8.53 4.94
C GLU A 418 22.75 9.10 5.84
N SER A 419 22.92 10.42 5.81
CA SER A 419 23.82 11.11 6.72
C SER A 419 23.15 12.41 7.22
N GLU A 420 22.13 12.24 8.08
CA GLU A 420 21.80 13.17 9.18
C GLU A 420 20.92 12.47 10.21
#